data_269d563628aa3e3f748243cd824ab46f
#
_entry.id   269d563628aa3e3f748243cd824ab46f
#
_cell.length_a   1.000
_cell.length_b   1.000
_cell.length_c   1.000
_cell.angle_alpha   90.00
_cell.angle_beta   90.00
_cell.angle_gamma   90.00
#
_symmetry.space_group_name_H-M   'P 1'
#
loop_
_entity.id
_entity.type
_entity.pdbx_description
1 polymer ?
#
loop_
_entity_poly.entity_id
_entity_poly.type
_entity_poly.pdbx_seq_one_letter_code
_entity_poly.pdbx_strand_id
1 'polypeptide(L)'
;MPRLFGTDGIRGIANVDLKPTHAYALGRATAHRLAGVGRPIVVGQDTRRSGDMFAAAIVAGATSMGVDVHLVGVVPTPALSYITGAGEFAAGIMVSASHNPAPDNGLKVLDQHGLKLDETVEDELEQLIWNSDQLIGASADALGLSIPNRDLFDLYVNHRLSLAAAISTRLHVVIDCANGSGGLAAGRILRATGADVDVLFDDPDGNNINDGCGATSPGALAKEVVARGADVGFALDGDADRLIAVDASGQVVDGDAVLGVLALDRLARKSLPHGALVVSILSNGGLQKTVEAAGGQIIRTPVGDKYILEGMLVSGAGLGGEKSGHVIILEHTSSGDGIVTALEIMAVMTRAGRSLADLAAAVPMLPQQQRAIPARHRDQWEGDPAIRKAIAAAEARLGSAGRVLVRPSGTEPVIRVMVEGPDGDLVAELADELAALTGERLN
;
A
#
# COMPACT_ATOMS: atom_id res chain seq x y z
N MET A 1 -25.32 9.16 -7.76
CA MET A 1 -24.95 7.75 -7.93
C MET A 1 -24.00 7.38 -6.81
N PRO A 2 -23.90 6.14 -6.39
CA PRO A 2 -22.89 5.77 -5.39
C PRO A 2 -21.50 6.06 -5.94
N ARG A 3 -20.57 6.50 -5.07
CA ARG A 3 -19.17 6.77 -5.43
C ARG A 3 -18.48 5.47 -5.84
N LEU A 4 -17.79 5.46 -6.99
CA LEU A 4 -17.03 4.31 -7.48
C LEU A 4 -15.63 4.27 -6.90
N PHE A 5 -14.93 5.42 -6.89
CA PHE A 5 -13.58 5.52 -6.35
C PHE A 5 -13.59 5.47 -4.82
N GLY A 6 -12.93 4.45 -4.27
CA GLY A 6 -12.54 4.38 -2.85
C GLY A 6 -11.21 5.09 -2.61
N THR A 7 -10.59 4.84 -1.45
CA THR A 7 -9.26 5.39 -1.11
C THR A 7 -8.13 4.81 -1.95
N ASP A 8 -8.36 3.68 -2.66
CA ASP A 8 -7.36 2.99 -3.47
C ASP A 8 -7.98 2.44 -4.76
N GLY A 9 -8.55 3.33 -5.56
CA GLY A 9 -9.18 3.02 -6.83
C GLY A 9 -10.59 2.41 -6.71
N ILE A 10 -11.08 1.82 -7.78
CA ILE A 10 -12.38 1.15 -7.86
C ILE A 10 -12.16 -0.33 -7.50
N ARG A 11 -12.84 -0.87 -6.50
CA ARG A 11 -12.69 -2.25 -6.05
C ARG A 11 -14.02 -2.98 -5.94
N GLY A 12 -14.00 -4.30 -6.09
CA GLY A 12 -15.15 -5.16 -5.87
C GLY A 12 -14.90 -6.60 -6.29
N ILE A 13 -15.87 -7.48 -6.00
CA ILE A 13 -15.84 -8.87 -6.45
C ILE A 13 -15.91 -8.86 -7.98
N ALA A 14 -14.92 -9.50 -8.62
CA ALA A 14 -14.79 -9.52 -10.07
C ALA A 14 -16.04 -10.11 -10.74
N ASN A 15 -16.53 -9.44 -11.78
CA ASN A 15 -17.72 -9.80 -12.55
C ASN A 15 -19.05 -9.79 -11.75
N VAL A 16 -19.03 -9.30 -10.50
CA VAL A 16 -20.22 -9.10 -9.65
C VAL A 16 -20.38 -7.61 -9.39
N ASP A 17 -19.55 -7.04 -8.53
CA ASP A 17 -19.54 -5.62 -8.19
C ASP A 17 -18.72 -4.83 -9.22
N LEU A 18 -17.51 -5.32 -9.53
CA LEU A 18 -16.63 -4.76 -10.55
C LEU A 18 -16.81 -5.55 -11.86
N LYS A 19 -17.44 -4.93 -12.86
CA LYS A 19 -17.76 -5.55 -14.15
C LYS A 19 -16.78 -5.10 -15.25
N PRO A 20 -16.60 -5.90 -16.32
CA PRO A 20 -15.80 -5.49 -17.47
C PRO A 20 -16.27 -4.19 -18.13
N THR A 21 -17.57 -3.88 -18.02
CA THR A 21 -18.13 -2.61 -18.52
C THR A 21 -17.62 -1.40 -17.76
N HIS A 22 -17.32 -1.53 -16.45
CA HIS A 22 -16.69 -0.46 -15.66
C HIS A 22 -15.25 -0.24 -16.13
N ALA A 23 -14.52 -1.31 -16.41
CA ALA A 23 -13.13 -1.24 -16.92
C ALA A 23 -13.07 -0.63 -18.33
N TYR A 24 -14.00 -1.00 -19.20
CA TYR A 24 -14.15 -0.39 -20.53
C TYR A 24 -14.44 1.11 -20.43
N ALA A 25 -15.39 1.50 -19.58
CA ALA A 25 -15.75 2.89 -19.36
C ALA A 25 -14.59 3.68 -18.75
N LEU A 26 -13.83 3.08 -17.80
CA LEU A 26 -12.61 3.67 -17.26
C LEU A 26 -11.55 3.91 -18.33
N GLY A 27 -11.32 2.92 -19.23
CA GLY A 27 -10.40 3.08 -20.36
C GLY A 27 -10.76 4.27 -21.24
N ARG A 28 -12.05 4.43 -21.59
CA ARG A 28 -12.56 5.58 -22.35
C ARG A 28 -12.36 6.90 -21.60
N ALA A 29 -12.74 6.93 -20.31
CA ALA A 29 -12.64 8.13 -19.48
C ALA A 29 -11.19 8.59 -19.28
N THR A 30 -10.27 7.64 -19.03
CA THR A 30 -8.83 7.91 -18.88
C THR A 30 -8.25 8.44 -20.17
N ALA A 31 -8.56 7.81 -21.32
CA ALA A 31 -8.14 8.27 -22.63
C ALA A 31 -8.64 9.69 -22.92
N HIS A 32 -9.91 9.94 -22.67
CA HIS A 32 -10.52 11.28 -22.89
C HIS A 32 -9.92 12.36 -22.03
N ARG A 33 -9.71 12.08 -20.72
CA ARG A 33 -9.35 13.11 -19.73
C ARG A 33 -7.84 13.31 -19.59
N LEU A 34 -7.05 12.24 -19.67
CA LEU A 34 -5.62 12.27 -19.33
C LEU A 34 -4.70 12.12 -20.54
N ALA A 35 -5.06 11.34 -21.57
CA ALA A 35 -4.10 11.02 -22.61
C ALA A 35 -3.79 12.18 -23.56
N GLY A 36 -4.76 13.05 -23.83
CA GLY A 36 -4.57 14.06 -24.85
C GLY A 36 -4.20 13.45 -26.21
N VAL A 37 -3.73 14.29 -27.15
CA VAL A 37 -3.34 13.79 -28.48
C VAL A 37 -1.93 13.19 -28.43
N GLY A 38 -1.82 11.89 -28.77
CA GLY A 38 -0.54 11.24 -29.08
C GLY A 38 0.24 10.66 -27.90
N ARG A 39 -0.25 10.69 -26.67
CA ARG A 39 0.42 10.05 -25.53
C ARG A 39 -0.28 8.73 -25.17
N PRO A 40 0.45 7.61 -25.10
CA PRO A 40 -0.12 6.31 -24.79
C PRO A 40 -0.45 6.17 -23.29
N ILE A 41 -1.27 5.14 -22.99
CA ILE A 41 -1.54 4.66 -21.63
C ILE A 41 -0.77 3.35 -21.44
N VAL A 42 -0.28 3.10 -20.21
CA VAL A 42 0.32 1.82 -19.84
C VAL A 42 -0.58 1.06 -18.86
N VAL A 43 -0.77 -0.25 -19.09
CA VAL A 43 -1.64 -1.12 -18.28
C VAL A 43 -0.83 -2.29 -17.75
N GLY A 44 -0.89 -2.48 -16.43
CA GLY A 44 -0.33 -3.62 -15.72
C GLY A 44 -1.37 -4.32 -14.85
N GLN A 45 -1.06 -5.52 -14.40
CA GLN A 45 -1.97 -6.31 -13.56
C GLN A 45 -1.20 -7.15 -12.55
N ASP A 46 -1.88 -7.59 -11.48
CA ASP A 46 -1.39 -8.63 -10.59
C ASP A 46 -1.69 -10.04 -11.13
N THR A 47 -1.48 -11.07 -10.32
CA THR A 47 -1.61 -12.48 -10.74
C THR A 47 -3.05 -13.02 -10.71
N ARG A 48 -4.06 -12.19 -10.39
CA ARG A 48 -5.47 -12.62 -10.30
C ARG A 48 -5.98 -13.11 -11.65
N ARG A 49 -6.77 -14.19 -11.63
CA ARG A 49 -7.39 -14.77 -12.82
C ARG A 49 -8.23 -13.77 -13.62
N SER A 50 -8.87 -12.82 -12.95
CA SER A 50 -9.69 -11.79 -13.58
C SER A 50 -8.89 -10.66 -14.24
N GLY A 51 -7.56 -10.63 -14.08
CA GLY A 51 -6.68 -9.57 -14.59
C GLY A 51 -6.81 -9.38 -16.09
N ASP A 52 -6.65 -10.45 -16.87
CA ASP A 52 -6.70 -10.40 -18.35
C ASP A 52 -8.04 -9.86 -18.87
N MET A 53 -9.16 -10.24 -18.21
CA MET A 53 -10.50 -9.76 -18.58
C MET A 53 -10.60 -8.24 -18.42
N PHE A 54 -10.14 -7.70 -17.28
CA PHE A 54 -10.19 -6.27 -17.03
C PHE A 54 -9.20 -5.49 -17.89
N ALA A 55 -7.97 -5.99 -18.05
CA ALA A 55 -6.98 -5.38 -18.93
C ALA A 55 -7.49 -5.28 -20.39
N ALA A 56 -8.09 -6.36 -20.92
CA ALA A 56 -8.68 -6.36 -22.26
C ALA A 56 -9.82 -5.33 -22.39
N ALA A 57 -10.65 -5.19 -21.36
CA ALA A 57 -11.74 -4.21 -21.37
C ALA A 57 -11.21 -2.75 -21.33
N ILE A 58 -10.18 -2.47 -20.52
CA ILE A 58 -9.50 -1.16 -20.49
C ILE A 58 -8.92 -0.84 -21.87
N VAL A 59 -8.21 -1.80 -22.48
CA VAL A 59 -7.61 -1.64 -23.82
C VAL A 59 -8.69 -1.30 -24.83
N ALA A 60 -9.78 -2.07 -24.91
CA ALA A 60 -10.88 -1.80 -25.82
C ALA A 60 -11.47 -0.40 -25.64
N GLY A 61 -11.62 0.04 -24.38
CA GLY A 61 -12.09 1.38 -24.04
C GLY A 61 -11.15 2.47 -24.54
N ALA A 62 -9.88 2.40 -24.20
CA ALA A 62 -8.89 3.44 -24.53
C ALA A 62 -8.60 3.49 -26.04
N THR A 63 -8.44 2.33 -26.70
CA THR A 63 -8.20 2.28 -28.15
C THR A 63 -9.39 2.78 -28.97
N SER A 64 -10.63 2.59 -28.46
CA SER A 64 -11.83 3.17 -29.10
C SER A 64 -11.84 4.72 -29.09
N MET A 65 -11.02 5.33 -28.23
CA MET A 65 -10.83 6.79 -28.13
C MET A 65 -9.62 7.29 -28.94
N GLY A 66 -8.93 6.40 -29.68
CA GLY A 66 -7.75 6.76 -30.47
C GLY A 66 -6.43 6.79 -29.67
N VAL A 67 -6.39 6.19 -28.50
CA VAL A 67 -5.20 6.18 -27.63
C VAL A 67 -4.54 4.81 -27.66
N ASP A 68 -3.24 4.80 -27.93
CA ASP A 68 -2.43 3.58 -27.85
C ASP A 68 -2.28 3.09 -26.41
N VAL A 69 -2.31 1.78 -26.24
CA VAL A 69 -2.17 1.15 -24.91
C VAL A 69 -1.02 0.16 -24.91
N HIS A 70 -0.05 0.39 -24.04
CA HIS A 70 1.05 -0.55 -23.79
C HIS A 70 0.65 -1.52 -22.67
N LEU A 71 0.71 -2.82 -22.98
CA LEU A 71 0.45 -3.89 -22.01
C LEU A 71 1.75 -4.45 -21.47
N VAL A 72 2.04 -4.20 -20.20
CA VAL A 72 3.25 -4.72 -19.54
C VAL A 72 3.03 -6.11 -18.93
N GLY A 73 1.78 -6.56 -18.82
CA GLY A 73 1.42 -7.87 -18.24
C GLY A 73 1.42 -7.83 -16.72
N VAL A 74 1.82 -8.96 -16.11
CA VAL A 74 1.90 -9.05 -14.64
C VAL A 74 3.12 -8.28 -14.15
N VAL A 75 2.88 -7.28 -13.30
CA VAL A 75 3.93 -6.43 -12.68
C VAL A 75 3.47 -5.95 -11.29
N PRO A 76 4.38 -5.66 -10.37
CA PRO A 76 4.07 -4.95 -9.12
C PRO A 76 3.47 -3.56 -9.37
N THR A 77 2.57 -3.11 -8.47
CA THR A 77 2.06 -1.73 -8.51
C THR A 77 3.19 -0.69 -8.52
N PRO A 78 4.24 -0.77 -7.66
CA PRO A 78 5.36 0.18 -7.74
C PRO A 78 6.14 0.09 -9.05
N ALA A 79 6.14 -1.05 -9.74
CA ALA A 79 6.76 -1.15 -11.06
C ALA A 79 5.95 -0.37 -12.11
N LEU A 80 4.63 -0.49 -12.10
CA LEU A 80 3.78 0.29 -13.01
C LEU A 80 3.89 1.79 -12.73
N SER A 81 3.92 2.19 -11.45
CA SER A 81 4.17 3.58 -11.05
C SER A 81 5.49 4.10 -11.61
N TYR A 82 6.58 3.35 -11.44
CA TYR A 82 7.90 3.70 -11.96
C TYR A 82 7.91 3.80 -13.50
N ILE A 83 7.35 2.80 -14.20
CA ILE A 83 7.28 2.77 -15.67
C ILE A 83 6.49 3.98 -16.18
N THR A 84 5.36 4.29 -15.55
CA THR A 84 4.52 5.43 -15.95
C THR A 84 5.27 6.73 -15.81
N GLY A 85 5.94 6.96 -14.66
CA GLY A 85 6.67 8.20 -14.39
C GLY A 85 7.99 8.35 -15.16
N ALA A 86 8.64 7.24 -15.51
CA ALA A 86 9.90 7.25 -16.26
C ALA A 86 9.69 7.29 -17.79
N GLY A 87 8.49 6.93 -18.27
CA GLY A 87 8.14 6.88 -19.69
C GLY A 87 7.39 8.12 -20.18
N GLU A 88 7.02 8.07 -21.47
CA GLU A 88 6.20 9.13 -22.11
C GLU A 88 4.69 8.80 -22.05
N PHE A 89 4.24 8.17 -20.98
CA PHE A 89 2.86 7.79 -20.78
C PHE A 89 2.01 8.96 -20.26
N ALA A 90 0.76 9.01 -20.69
CA ALA A 90 -0.20 9.98 -20.17
C ALA A 90 -0.78 9.53 -18.82
N ALA A 91 -0.92 8.21 -18.65
CA ALA A 91 -1.45 7.59 -17.46
C ALA A 91 -1.01 6.12 -17.37
N GLY A 92 -1.02 5.58 -16.15
CA GLY A 92 -0.93 4.15 -15.87
C GLY A 92 -2.24 3.62 -15.32
N ILE A 93 -2.63 2.39 -15.68
CA ILE A 93 -3.79 1.74 -15.06
C ILE A 93 -3.35 0.39 -14.51
N MET A 94 -3.42 0.23 -13.19
CA MET A 94 -3.14 -1.03 -12.50
C MET A 94 -4.41 -1.81 -12.22
N VAL A 95 -4.42 -3.07 -12.64
CA VAL A 95 -5.50 -4.03 -12.36
C VAL A 95 -5.08 -4.89 -11.17
N SER A 96 -5.48 -4.50 -9.99
CA SER A 96 -5.16 -5.19 -8.73
C SER A 96 -6.08 -4.76 -7.59
N ALA A 97 -6.35 -5.69 -6.68
CA ALA A 97 -6.97 -5.41 -5.38
C ALA A 97 -5.97 -5.57 -4.21
N SER A 98 -4.64 -5.48 -4.48
CA SER A 98 -3.58 -5.54 -3.47
C SER A 98 -3.71 -6.78 -2.57
N HIS A 99 -3.93 -6.60 -1.28
CA HIS A 99 -3.99 -7.65 -0.26
C HIS A 99 -5.34 -8.38 -0.14
N ASN A 100 -6.34 -8.00 -0.93
CA ASN A 100 -7.65 -8.65 -0.90
C ASN A 100 -7.56 -10.11 -1.42
N PRO A 101 -8.52 -10.99 -1.06
CA PRO A 101 -8.57 -12.36 -1.57
C PRO A 101 -8.79 -12.41 -3.10
N ALA A 102 -8.49 -13.56 -3.71
CA ALA A 102 -8.47 -13.76 -5.16
C ALA A 102 -9.77 -13.39 -5.92
N PRO A 103 -10.99 -13.57 -5.36
CA PRO A 103 -12.21 -13.17 -6.06
C PRO A 103 -12.35 -11.66 -6.27
N ASP A 104 -11.70 -10.84 -5.46
CA ASP A 104 -11.72 -9.40 -5.60
C ASP A 104 -10.77 -8.95 -6.71
N ASN A 105 -11.06 -7.81 -7.32
CA ASN A 105 -10.11 -7.08 -8.15
C ASN A 105 -10.33 -5.56 -8.00
N GLY A 106 -9.42 -4.77 -8.59
CA GLY A 106 -9.47 -3.32 -8.53
C GLY A 106 -8.86 -2.67 -9.75
N LEU A 107 -9.21 -1.40 -9.96
CA LEU A 107 -8.69 -0.56 -11.03
C LEU A 107 -8.14 0.72 -10.40
N LYS A 108 -6.82 0.91 -10.48
CA LYS A 108 -6.12 2.09 -9.95
C LYS A 108 -5.60 2.90 -11.14
N VAL A 109 -5.83 4.20 -11.16
CA VAL A 109 -5.31 5.09 -12.19
C VAL A 109 -4.17 5.91 -11.62
N LEU A 110 -3.09 6.00 -12.36
CA LEU A 110 -1.90 6.81 -12.08
C LEU A 110 -1.79 7.93 -13.12
N ASP A 111 -1.35 9.08 -12.69
CA ASP A 111 -1.06 10.19 -13.59
C ASP A 111 0.23 9.96 -14.40
N GLN A 112 0.59 10.93 -15.23
CA GLN A 112 1.81 10.90 -16.05
C GLN A 112 3.13 10.82 -15.25
N HIS A 113 3.10 11.07 -13.95
CA HIS A 113 4.25 11.00 -13.06
C HIS A 113 4.28 9.67 -12.27
N GLY A 114 3.33 8.77 -12.54
CA GLY A 114 3.16 7.51 -11.81
C GLY A 114 2.55 7.69 -10.42
N LEU A 115 1.96 8.85 -10.12
CA LEU A 115 1.30 9.15 -8.86
C LEU A 115 -0.18 8.80 -8.92
N LYS A 116 -0.79 8.49 -7.77
CA LYS A 116 -2.26 8.40 -7.68
C LYS A 116 -2.90 9.73 -7.99
N LEU A 117 -4.09 9.67 -8.59
CA LEU A 117 -4.85 10.87 -8.93
C LEU A 117 -5.33 11.60 -7.66
N ASP A 118 -5.45 12.92 -7.76
CA ASP A 118 -6.17 13.70 -6.76
C ASP A 118 -7.70 13.44 -6.83
N GLU A 119 -8.42 13.81 -5.76
CA GLU A 119 -9.86 13.55 -5.66
C GLU A 119 -10.66 14.28 -6.73
N THR A 120 -10.20 15.44 -7.17
CA THR A 120 -10.89 16.21 -8.22
C THR A 120 -10.85 15.49 -9.55
N VAL A 121 -9.69 14.92 -9.91
CA VAL A 121 -9.53 14.14 -11.14
C VAL A 121 -10.27 12.80 -11.03
N GLU A 122 -10.26 12.14 -9.85
CA GLU A 122 -11.07 10.94 -9.63
C GLU A 122 -12.57 11.22 -9.83
N ASP A 123 -13.10 12.32 -9.29
CA ASP A 123 -14.50 12.73 -9.43
C ASP A 123 -14.85 13.06 -10.90
N GLU A 124 -13.95 13.70 -11.64
CA GLU A 124 -14.12 13.95 -13.08
C GLU A 124 -14.15 12.64 -13.88
N LEU A 125 -13.23 11.70 -13.59
CA LEU A 125 -13.23 10.39 -14.22
C LEU A 125 -14.52 9.61 -13.90
N GLU A 126 -14.99 9.67 -12.68
CA GLU A 126 -16.24 9.01 -12.28
C GLU A 126 -17.43 9.52 -13.07
N GLN A 127 -17.54 10.83 -13.27
CA GLN A 127 -18.58 11.40 -14.10
C GLN A 127 -18.49 10.92 -15.56
N LEU A 128 -17.27 10.83 -16.11
CA LEU A 128 -17.05 10.32 -17.46
C LEU A 128 -17.36 8.82 -17.58
N ILE A 129 -17.04 8.01 -16.54
CA ILE A 129 -17.38 6.58 -16.50
C ILE A 129 -18.90 6.40 -16.56
N TRP A 130 -19.67 7.12 -15.75
CA TRP A 130 -21.13 7.04 -15.74
C TRP A 130 -21.77 7.51 -17.06
N ASN A 131 -21.08 8.40 -17.80
CA ASN A 131 -21.55 8.94 -19.08
C ASN A 131 -20.70 8.44 -20.28
N SER A 132 -20.02 7.32 -20.14
CA SER A 132 -19.06 6.84 -21.13
C SER A 132 -19.66 6.64 -22.54
N ASP A 133 -20.94 6.29 -22.64
CA ASP A 133 -21.63 6.14 -23.91
C ASP A 133 -21.82 7.46 -24.67
N GLN A 134 -21.72 8.61 -24.00
CA GLN A 134 -21.82 9.95 -24.60
C GLN A 134 -20.46 10.44 -25.14
N LEU A 135 -19.35 9.79 -24.78
CA LEU A 135 -18.04 10.14 -25.29
C LEU A 135 -17.95 9.77 -26.79
N ILE A 136 -17.52 10.73 -27.59
CA ILE A 136 -17.32 10.51 -29.02
C ILE A 136 -16.01 9.73 -29.21
N GLY A 137 -16.09 8.53 -29.79
CA GLY A 137 -14.92 7.72 -30.11
C GLY A 137 -14.16 8.23 -31.33
N ALA A 138 -12.96 7.69 -31.53
CA ALA A 138 -12.15 7.98 -32.69
C ALA A 138 -12.79 7.42 -33.99
N SER A 139 -12.47 8.02 -35.14
CA SER A 139 -12.83 7.47 -36.44
C SER A 139 -12.07 6.15 -36.72
N ALA A 140 -12.55 5.36 -37.63
CA ALA A 140 -11.99 4.02 -37.91
C ALA A 140 -10.50 4.04 -38.28
N ASP A 141 -10.04 5.12 -38.90
CA ASP A 141 -8.66 5.37 -39.29
C ASP A 141 -7.77 5.97 -38.20
N ALA A 142 -8.37 6.34 -37.08
CA ALA A 142 -7.71 6.96 -35.94
C ALA A 142 -7.83 6.13 -34.64
N LEU A 143 -8.22 4.85 -34.74
CA LEU A 143 -8.27 3.96 -33.58
C LEU A 143 -6.87 3.72 -33.02
N GLY A 144 -6.77 3.68 -31.66
CA GLY A 144 -5.52 3.35 -31.00
C GLY A 144 -5.13 1.87 -31.14
N LEU A 145 -3.89 1.57 -30.84
CA LEU A 145 -3.30 0.23 -30.92
C LEU A 145 -3.15 -0.40 -29.53
N SER A 146 -3.27 -1.72 -29.47
CA SER A 146 -2.86 -2.53 -28.31
C SER A 146 -1.44 -3.03 -28.56
N ILE A 147 -0.50 -2.64 -27.72
CA ILE A 147 0.93 -2.89 -27.91
C ILE A 147 1.45 -3.71 -26.71
N PRO A 148 1.66 -5.04 -26.87
CA PRO A 148 2.37 -5.81 -25.86
C PRO A 148 3.80 -5.26 -25.67
N ASN A 149 4.16 -4.85 -24.45
CA ASN A 149 5.46 -4.25 -24.16
C ASN A 149 5.96 -4.66 -22.76
N ARG A 150 6.28 -5.96 -22.63
CA ARG A 150 6.76 -6.54 -21.35
C ARG A 150 8.14 -6.05 -20.98
N ASP A 151 8.95 -5.64 -21.94
CA ASP A 151 10.33 -5.18 -21.73
C ASP A 151 10.38 -3.87 -20.89
N LEU A 152 9.27 -3.14 -20.83
CA LEU A 152 9.17 -1.97 -19.92
C LEU A 152 9.37 -2.34 -18.46
N PHE A 153 9.08 -3.57 -18.05
CA PHE A 153 9.33 -4.04 -16.70
C PHE A 153 10.82 -4.02 -16.34
N ASP A 154 11.71 -4.20 -17.31
CA ASP A 154 13.14 -4.13 -17.10
C ASP A 154 13.62 -2.75 -16.65
N LEU A 155 12.89 -1.68 -16.94
CA LEU A 155 13.20 -0.34 -16.41
C LEU A 155 13.16 -0.34 -14.88
N TYR A 156 12.09 -0.88 -14.31
CA TYR A 156 11.94 -1.03 -12.86
C TYR A 156 13.00 -1.99 -12.28
N VAL A 157 13.13 -3.19 -12.84
CA VAL A 157 14.05 -4.21 -12.36
C VAL A 157 15.49 -3.71 -12.36
N ASN A 158 15.93 -3.07 -13.43
CA ASN A 158 17.30 -2.54 -13.54
C ASN A 158 17.57 -1.43 -12.53
N HIS A 159 16.58 -0.54 -12.30
CA HIS A 159 16.72 0.45 -11.26
C HIS A 159 16.86 -0.21 -9.86
N ARG A 160 16.01 -1.20 -9.51
CA ARG A 160 16.10 -1.89 -8.21
C ARG A 160 17.40 -2.72 -8.07
N LEU A 161 17.89 -3.31 -9.15
CA LEU A 161 19.21 -3.97 -9.18
C LEU A 161 20.35 -2.99 -8.90
N SER A 162 20.25 -1.74 -9.39
CA SER A 162 21.27 -0.72 -9.07
C SER A 162 21.29 -0.35 -7.59
N LEU A 163 20.13 -0.30 -6.93
CA LEU A 163 20.04 -0.10 -5.48
C LEU A 163 20.62 -1.29 -4.72
N ALA A 164 20.26 -2.52 -5.13
CA ALA A 164 20.77 -3.74 -4.52
C ALA A 164 22.29 -3.85 -4.61
N ALA A 165 22.88 -3.47 -5.74
CA ALA A 165 24.34 -3.51 -5.96
C ALA A 165 25.13 -2.58 -5.02
N ALA A 166 24.50 -1.58 -4.43
CA ALA A 166 25.10 -0.72 -3.41
C ALA A 166 25.15 -1.37 -2.01
N ILE A 167 24.47 -2.51 -1.83
CA ILE A 167 24.39 -3.27 -0.58
C ILE A 167 25.29 -4.50 -0.73
N SER A 168 26.22 -4.71 0.21
CA SER A 168 27.03 -5.93 0.24
C SER A 168 26.76 -6.64 1.56
N THR A 169 25.97 -7.71 1.52
CA THR A 169 25.57 -8.46 2.70
C THR A 169 25.69 -9.97 2.48
N ARG A 170 25.69 -10.73 3.58
CA ARG A 170 25.61 -12.19 3.59
C ARG A 170 24.43 -12.70 4.40
N LEU A 171 23.39 -11.88 4.54
CA LEU A 171 22.18 -12.27 5.23
C LEU A 171 21.53 -13.47 4.53
N HIS A 172 20.99 -14.38 5.33
CA HIS A 172 20.04 -15.38 4.87
C HIS A 172 18.62 -14.79 4.99
N VAL A 173 17.94 -14.65 3.87
CA VAL A 173 16.66 -13.96 3.74
C VAL A 173 15.61 -14.95 3.25
N VAL A 174 14.43 -14.95 3.86
CA VAL A 174 13.24 -15.64 3.34
C VAL A 174 12.26 -14.58 2.85
N ILE A 175 11.83 -14.67 1.58
CA ILE A 175 10.80 -13.76 1.05
C ILE A 175 9.55 -14.50 0.63
N ASP A 176 8.41 -14.06 1.16
CA ASP A 176 7.06 -14.51 0.80
C ASP A 176 6.48 -13.53 -0.22
N CYS A 177 6.22 -14.02 -1.43
CA CYS A 177 5.73 -13.24 -2.56
C CYS A 177 4.19 -13.25 -2.69
N ALA A 178 3.47 -13.82 -1.72
CA ALA A 178 2.00 -13.84 -1.68
C ALA A 178 1.33 -14.50 -2.91
N ASN A 179 2.02 -15.32 -3.70
CA ASN A 179 1.61 -15.74 -5.05
C ASN A 179 1.21 -14.55 -5.94
N GLY A 180 1.78 -13.39 -5.66
CA GLY A 180 1.51 -12.11 -6.31
C GLY A 180 2.58 -11.72 -7.33
N SER A 181 2.47 -10.49 -7.80
CA SER A 181 3.34 -9.95 -8.85
C SER A 181 4.79 -9.71 -8.39
N GLY A 182 5.05 -9.63 -7.07
CA GLY A 182 6.38 -9.46 -6.52
C GLY A 182 7.34 -10.62 -6.82
N GLY A 183 6.84 -11.86 -6.98
CA GLY A 183 7.62 -13.06 -7.27
C GLY A 183 8.50 -12.94 -8.53
N LEU A 184 8.05 -12.17 -9.51
CA LEU A 184 8.77 -11.98 -10.78
C LEU A 184 10.16 -11.34 -10.61
N ALA A 185 10.40 -10.56 -9.58
CA ALA A 185 11.61 -9.76 -9.44
C ALA A 185 12.27 -9.83 -8.05
N ALA A 186 11.50 -10.04 -6.97
CA ALA A 186 11.98 -9.89 -5.60
C ALA A 186 13.19 -10.77 -5.31
N GLY A 187 13.11 -12.07 -5.58
CA GLY A 187 14.22 -12.99 -5.33
C GLY A 187 15.49 -12.62 -6.10
N ARG A 188 15.36 -12.22 -7.39
CA ARG A 188 16.49 -11.77 -8.21
C ARG A 188 17.12 -10.50 -7.66
N ILE A 189 16.31 -9.53 -7.27
CA ILE A 189 16.79 -8.23 -6.78
C ILE A 189 17.50 -8.42 -5.43
N LEU A 190 16.90 -9.17 -4.50
CA LEU A 190 17.51 -9.39 -3.19
C LEU A 190 18.82 -10.18 -3.27
N ARG A 191 18.92 -11.20 -4.15
CA ARG A 191 20.19 -11.93 -4.37
C ARG A 191 21.31 -11.03 -4.91
N ALA A 192 20.98 -9.96 -5.63
CA ALA A 192 21.99 -9.03 -6.14
C ALA A 192 22.75 -8.27 -5.03
N THR A 193 22.23 -8.25 -3.79
CA THR A 193 22.95 -7.72 -2.61
C THR A 193 24.06 -8.65 -2.12
N GLY A 194 24.14 -9.89 -2.59
CA GLY A 194 25.00 -10.96 -2.07
C GLY A 194 24.33 -11.82 -0.98
N ALA A 195 23.08 -11.57 -0.66
CA ALA A 195 22.29 -12.37 0.28
C ALA A 195 21.99 -13.77 -0.26
N ASP A 196 21.88 -14.74 0.64
CA ASP A 196 21.24 -16.02 0.37
C ASP A 196 19.73 -15.88 0.51
N VAL A 197 18.95 -16.20 -0.53
CA VAL A 197 17.52 -15.85 -0.59
C VAL A 197 16.67 -17.07 -0.93
N ASP A 198 15.84 -17.47 0.01
CA ASP A 198 14.75 -18.41 -0.18
C ASP A 198 13.47 -17.66 -0.58
N VAL A 199 12.82 -18.11 -1.65
CA VAL A 199 11.56 -17.53 -2.12
C VAL A 199 10.41 -18.49 -1.82
N LEU A 200 9.33 -17.97 -1.23
CA LEU A 200 8.11 -18.70 -0.90
C LEU A 200 6.93 -18.08 -1.66
N PHE A 201 5.92 -18.90 -1.93
CA PHE A 201 4.66 -18.46 -2.52
C PHE A 201 4.86 -17.62 -3.78
N ASP A 202 5.59 -18.14 -4.76
CA ASP A 202 5.83 -17.52 -6.07
C ASP A 202 5.37 -18.37 -7.26
N ASP A 203 4.38 -19.27 -7.03
CA ASP A 203 3.73 -20.10 -8.04
C ASP A 203 2.23 -19.75 -8.16
N PRO A 204 1.91 -18.59 -8.79
CA PRO A 204 0.54 -18.11 -8.90
C PRO A 204 -0.29 -18.96 -9.87
N ASP A 205 -1.48 -19.41 -9.43
CA ASP A 205 -2.46 -20.12 -10.27
C ASP A 205 -3.67 -19.25 -10.68
N GLY A 206 -3.66 -17.97 -10.26
CA GLY A 206 -4.74 -17.00 -10.48
C GLY A 206 -5.80 -16.96 -9.38
N ASN A 207 -5.80 -17.94 -8.45
CA ASN A 207 -6.79 -18.03 -7.38
C ASN A 207 -6.16 -18.12 -5.98
N ASN A 208 -4.83 -18.25 -5.89
CA ASN A 208 -4.07 -18.44 -4.65
C ASN A 208 -3.34 -17.17 -4.16
N ILE A 209 -3.55 -16.02 -4.77
CA ILE A 209 -2.97 -14.75 -4.33
C ILE A 209 -3.44 -14.40 -2.91
N ASN A 210 -2.51 -14.09 -2.00
CA ASN A 210 -2.73 -13.77 -0.58
C ASN A 210 -3.41 -14.90 0.23
N ASP A 211 -3.51 -16.13 -0.29
CA ASP A 211 -4.18 -17.21 0.41
C ASP A 211 -3.27 -17.88 1.44
N GLY A 212 -3.46 -17.52 2.71
CA GLY A 212 -2.65 -17.99 3.83
C GLY A 212 -1.18 -17.58 3.81
N CYS A 213 -0.81 -16.57 3.01
CA CYS A 213 0.54 -16.07 2.81
C CYS A 213 0.56 -14.54 2.70
N GLY A 214 1.74 -13.96 2.55
CA GLY A 214 1.97 -12.55 2.32
C GLY A 214 1.75 -11.66 3.53
N ALA A 215 1.77 -10.34 3.29
CA ALA A 215 1.81 -9.30 4.33
C ALA A 215 0.62 -9.32 5.31
N THR A 216 -0.54 -9.82 4.91
CA THR A 216 -1.70 -9.96 5.78
C THR A 216 -1.73 -11.27 6.57
N SER A 217 -0.87 -12.24 6.23
CA SER A 217 -0.81 -13.56 6.82
C SER A 217 0.64 -14.05 7.02
N PRO A 218 1.49 -13.29 7.75
CA PRO A 218 2.93 -13.56 7.84
C PRO A 218 3.29 -14.80 8.69
N GLY A 219 2.31 -15.52 9.21
CA GLY A 219 2.53 -16.66 10.08
C GLY A 219 3.23 -17.85 9.40
N ALA A 220 3.01 -18.06 8.10
CA ALA A 220 3.74 -19.05 7.33
C ALA A 220 5.21 -18.67 7.18
N LEU A 221 5.48 -17.42 6.79
CA LEU A 221 6.83 -16.87 6.72
C LEU A 221 7.56 -16.96 8.05
N ALA A 222 6.91 -16.60 9.17
CA ALA A 222 7.51 -16.66 10.50
C ALA A 222 8.03 -18.06 10.87
N LYS A 223 7.27 -19.09 10.54
CA LYS A 223 7.68 -20.49 10.74
C LYS A 223 8.88 -20.88 9.87
N GLU A 224 8.89 -20.47 8.61
CA GLU A 224 9.97 -20.78 7.68
C GLU A 224 11.28 -20.03 8.04
N VAL A 225 11.20 -18.78 8.50
CA VAL A 225 12.37 -18.02 9.00
C VAL A 225 13.06 -18.81 10.13
N VAL A 226 12.30 -19.26 11.12
CA VAL A 226 12.83 -20.02 12.26
C VAL A 226 13.34 -21.37 11.80
N ALA A 227 12.58 -22.10 10.98
CA ALA A 227 12.94 -23.44 10.53
C ALA A 227 14.23 -23.47 9.69
N ARG A 228 14.48 -22.44 8.90
CA ARG A 228 15.65 -22.30 8.04
C ARG A 228 16.84 -21.63 8.75
N GLY A 229 16.62 -21.06 9.94
CA GLY A 229 17.64 -20.28 10.64
C GLY A 229 18.02 -19.00 9.87
N ALA A 230 17.03 -18.38 9.20
CA ALA A 230 17.26 -17.17 8.44
C ALA A 230 17.42 -15.94 9.36
N ASP A 231 18.17 -14.95 8.89
CA ASP A 231 18.42 -13.71 9.63
C ASP A 231 17.19 -12.79 9.63
N VAL A 232 16.40 -12.86 8.56
CA VAL A 232 15.21 -12.01 8.36
C VAL A 232 14.25 -12.62 7.34
N GLY A 233 12.95 -12.38 7.55
CA GLY A 233 11.89 -12.67 6.60
C GLY A 233 11.19 -11.41 6.11
N PHE A 234 10.70 -11.43 4.88
CA PHE A 234 9.92 -10.35 4.27
C PHE A 234 8.66 -10.94 3.62
N ALA A 235 7.49 -10.40 3.94
CA ALA A 235 6.23 -10.75 3.31
C ALA A 235 5.71 -9.56 2.49
N LEU A 236 5.55 -9.76 1.20
CA LEU A 236 4.89 -8.83 0.29
C LEU A 236 3.39 -9.07 0.29
N ASP A 237 2.60 -8.13 -0.19
CA ASP A 237 1.21 -8.37 -0.59
C ASP A 237 1.09 -8.64 -2.10
N GLY A 238 -0.12 -8.89 -2.59
CA GLY A 238 -0.33 -9.39 -3.96
C GLY A 238 0.19 -8.50 -5.08
N ASP A 239 0.27 -7.19 -4.89
CA ASP A 239 0.85 -6.23 -5.85
C ASP A 239 2.13 -5.56 -5.34
N ALA A 240 2.70 -6.11 -4.25
CA ALA A 240 4.02 -5.80 -3.70
C ALA A 240 4.24 -4.31 -3.34
N ASP A 241 3.16 -3.56 -3.06
CA ASP A 241 3.25 -2.19 -2.57
C ASP A 241 3.45 -2.13 -1.05
N ARG A 242 3.35 -3.29 -0.34
CA ARG A 242 3.54 -3.44 1.10
C ARG A 242 4.60 -4.47 1.42
N LEU A 243 5.19 -4.29 2.63
CA LEU A 243 6.09 -5.25 3.24
C LEU A 243 5.84 -5.35 4.75
N ILE A 244 5.71 -6.57 5.24
CA ILE A 244 5.82 -6.90 6.67
C ILE A 244 7.08 -7.70 6.86
N ALA A 245 7.88 -7.35 7.86
CA ALA A 245 9.12 -8.06 8.16
C ALA A 245 8.93 -9.06 9.32
N VAL A 246 9.83 -10.04 9.37
CA VAL A 246 9.89 -11.05 10.44
C VAL A 246 11.35 -11.17 10.87
N ASP A 247 11.62 -11.10 12.16
CA ASP A 247 12.97 -11.28 12.69
C ASP A 247 13.36 -12.76 12.79
N ALA A 248 14.63 -13.04 13.08
CA ALA A 248 15.17 -14.39 13.19
C ALA A 248 14.49 -15.29 14.24
N SER A 249 13.76 -14.71 15.20
CA SER A 249 12.99 -15.45 16.19
C SER A 249 11.57 -15.78 15.74
N GLY A 250 11.15 -15.31 14.56
CA GLY A 250 9.78 -15.45 14.05
C GLY A 250 8.83 -14.35 14.53
N GLN A 251 9.32 -13.30 15.19
CA GLN A 251 8.48 -12.18 15.59
C GLN A 251 8.20 -11.25 14.40
N VAL A 252 6.93 -10.86 14.26
CA VAL A 252 6.48 -9.94 13.23
C VAL A 252 6.91 -8.51 13.59
N VAL A 253 7.54 -7.85 12.64
CA VAL A 253 7.94 -6.43 12.69
C VAL A 253 7.05 -5.69 11.68
N ASP A 254 6.04 -4.97 12.20
CA ASP A 254 5.05 -4.30 11.35
C ASP A 254 5.59 -3.00 10.71
N GLY A 255 4.77 -2.37 9.85
CA GLY A 255 5.18 -1.16 9.13
C GLY A 255 5.59 0.00 10.04
N ASP A 256 4.97 0.16 11.21
CA ASP A 256 5.37 1.22 12.16
C ASP A 256 6.77 0.96 12.73
N ALA A 257 7.09 -0.29 13.08
CA ALA A 257 8.42 -0.66 13.55
C ALA A 257 9.47 -0.52 12.44
N VAL A 258 9.14 -0.94 11.21
CA VAL A 258 9.99 -0.75 10.03
C VAL A 258 10.28 0.73 9.79
N LEU A 259 9.25 1.59 9.79
CA LEU A 259 9.41 3.04 9.65
C LEU A 259 10.28 3.64 10.73
N GLY A 260 10.13 3.16 11.97
CA GLY A 260 10.99 3.56 13.09
C GLY A 260 12.45 3.19 12.89
N VAL A 261 12.74 1.96 12.47
CA VAL A 261 14.10 1.49 12.17
C VAL A 261 14.75 2.35 11.07
N LEU A 262 14.01 2.59 9.96
CA LEU A 262 14.50 3.40 8.86
C LEU A 262 14.70 4.88 9.26
N ALA A 263 13.77 5.43 10.04
CA ALA A 263 13.85 6.83 10.49
C ALA A 263 15.03 7.04 11.45
N LEU A 264 15.25 6.14 12.42
CA LEU A 264 16.38 6.22 13.35
C LEU A 264 17.74 6.15 12.64
N ASP A 265 17.91 5.23 11.68
CA ASP A 265 19.13 5.15 10.88
C ASP A 265 19.36 6.43 10.08
N ARG A 266 18.31 6.95 9.42
CA ARG A 266 18.39 8.18 8.62
C ARG A 266 18.64 9.43 9.48
N LEU A 267 18.05 9.53 10.68
CA LEU A 267 18.33 10.59 11.65
C LEU A 267 19.80 10.54 12.11
N ALA A 268 20.30 9.36 12.47
CA ALA A 268 21.69 9.20 12.90
C ALA A 268 22.69 9.60 11.80
N ARG A 269 22.37 9.31 10.53
CA ARG A 269 23.15 9.70 9.36
C ARG A 269 22.91 11.14 8.86
N LYS A 270 21.97 11.86 9.49
CA LYS A 270 21.50 13.19 9.05
C LYS A 270 20.99 13.19 7.58
N SER A 271 20.38 12.10 7.17
CA SER A 271 19.83 11.90 5.81
C SER A 271 18.31 11.82 5.76
N LEU A 272 17.62 12.09 6.88
CA LEU A 272 16.16 12.25 6.89
C LEU A 272 15.81 13.72 6.61
N PRO A 273 15.23 14.04 5.43
CA PRO A 273 14.91 15.41 5.09
C PRO A 273 14.02 16.06 6.13
N HIS A 274 14.39 17.25 6.59
CA HIS A 274 13.71 18.01 7.66
C HIS A 274 13.56 17.25 9.00
N GLY A 275 14.21 16.09 9.17
CA GLY A 275 13.96 15.19 10.30
C GLY A 275 12.53 14.63 10.34
N ALA A 276 11.79 14.70 9.24
CA ALA A 276 10.36 14.44 9.20
C ALA A 276 10.04 13.02 8.71
N LEU A 277 9.15 12.34 9.45
CA LEU A 277 8.52 11.09 9.07
C LEU A 277 7.00 11.31 8.98
N VAL A 278 6.41 11.00 7.81
CA VAL A 278 4.97 11.11 7.58
C VAL A 278 4.30 9.76 7.82
N VAL A 279 3.27 9.74 8.66
CA VAL A 279 2.55 8.51 9.03
C VAL A 279 1.04 8.77 9.11
N SER A 280 0.24 7.70 9.07
CA SER A 280 -1.21 7.86 9.26
C SER A 280 -1.56 8.11 10.74
N ILE A 281 -2.79 8.61 10.96
CA ILE A 281 -3.33 8.79 12.32
C ILE A 281 -3.41 7.48 13.11
N LEU A 282 -3.33 6.31 12.44
CA LEU A 282 -3.35 4.99 13.09
C LEU A 282 -1.97 4.53 13.56
N SER A 283 -0.89 5.17 13.09
CA SER A 283 0.48 4.78 13.47
C SER A 283 0.72 4.95 14.96
N ASN A 284 1.49 4.03 15.50
CA ASN A 284 1.68 3.84 16.94
C ASN A 284 2.33 5.05 17.63
N GLY A 285 1.87 5.41 18.81
CA GLY A 285 2.44 6.50 19.61
C GLY A 285 3.85 6.21 20.12
N GLY A 286 4.23 4.93 20.22
CA GLY A 286 5.60 4.53 20.52
C GLY A 286 6.58 4.93 19.42
N LEU A 287 6.19 4.78 18.15
CA LEU A 287 6.95 5.28 17.00
C LEU A 287 7.18 6.79 17.12
N GLN A 288 6.13 7.56 17.42
CA GLN A 288 6.24 9.01 17.58
C GLN A 288 7.24 9.37 18.68
N LYS A 289 7.08 8.80 19.88
CA LYS A 289 7.99 9.06 21.02
C LYS A 289 9.45 8.75 20.68
N THR A 290 9.67 7.66 19.93
CA THR A 290 11.01 7.23 19.54
C THR A 290 11.65 8.20 18.54
N VAL A 291 10.93 8.60 17.50
CA VAL A 291 11.43 9.54 16.49
C VAL A 291 11.70 10.91 17.09
N GLU A 292 10.79 11.42 17.93
CA GLU A 292 10.95 12.71 18.61
C GLU A 292 12.12 12.70 19.60
N ALA A 293 12.33 11.62 20.35
CA ALA A 293 13.48 11.45 21.24
C ALA A 293 14.82 11.43 20.48
N ALA A 294 14.82 10.98 19.23
CA ALA A 294 15.98 11.00 18.34
C ALA A 294 16.18 12.35 17.61
N GLY A 295 15.35 13.37 17.92
CA GLY A 295 15.44 14.71 17.33
C GLY A 295 14.71 14.85 15.99
N GLY A 296 13.88 13.87 15.59
CA GLY A 296 13.00 13.95 14.44
C GLY A 296 11.62 14.51 14.79
N GLN A 297 10.73 14.51 13.78
CA GLN A 297 9.34 14.91 13.96
C GLN A 297 8.40 13.97 13.20
N ILE A 298 7.19 13.79 13.74
CA ILE A 298 6.11 13.03 13.11
C ILE A 298 5.07 13.97 12.52
N ILE A 299 4.71 13.74 11.27
CA ILE A 299 3.60 14.42 10.59
C ILE A 299 2.50 13.38 10.38
N ARG A 300 1.29 13.62 10.93
CA ARG A 300 0.17 12.70 10.82
C ARG A 300 -0.80 13.13 9.73
N THR A 301 -1.23 12.18 8.90
CA THR A 301 -2.21 12.36 7.84
C THR A 301 -3.43 11.46 8.07
N PRO A 302 -4.55 11.68 7.38
CA PRO A 302 -5.62 10.69 7.30
C PRO A 302 -5.10 9.32 6.84
N VAL A 303 -5.88 8.26 7.03
CA VAL A 303 -5.55 6.91 6.58
C VAL A 303 -5.69 6.82 5.06
N GLY A 304 -4.67 6.31 4.43
CA GLY A 304 -4.59 6.11 2.98
C GLY A 304 -3.25 6.59 2.42
N ASP A 305 -2.67 5.79 1.57
CA ASP A 305 -1.35 6.02 0.99
C ASP A 305 -1.23 7.32 0.19
N LYS A 306 -2.32 7.75 -0.48
CA LYS A 306 -2.35 9.05 -1.16
C LYS A 306 -2.13 10.22 -0.19
N TYR A 307 -2.71 10.16 1.01
CA TYR A 307 -2.53 11.22 2.02
C TYR A 307 -1.12 11.20 2.62
N ILE A 308 -0.51 9.99 2.75
CA ILE A 308 0.90 9.88 3.14
C ILE A 308 1.78 10.59 2.10
N LEU A 309 1.62 10.26 0.82
CA LEU A 309 2.41 10.86 -0.26
C LEU A 309 2.20 12.39 -0.33
N GLU A 310 0.95 12.86 -0.26
CA GLU A 310 0.62 14.29 -0.24
C GLU A 310 1.31 14.99 0.95
N GLY A 311 1.20 14.41 2.14
CA GLY A 311 1.88 14.93 3.33
C GLY A 311 3.40 14.98 3.18
N MET A 312 4.01 14.00 2.50
CA MET A 312 5.44 13.98 2.19
C MET A 312 5.82 15.10 1.21
N LEU A 313 5.05 15.28 0.15
CA LEU A 313 5.31 16.31 -0.86
C LEU A 313 5.16 17.73 -0.27
N VAL A 314 4.14 17.96 0.55
CA VAL A 314 3.90 19.25 1.20
C VAL A 314 4.97 19.57 2.25
N SER A 315 5.39 18.57 3.03
CA SER A 315 6.38 18.77 4.11
C SER A 315 7.83 18.67 3.66
N GLY A 316 8.09 18.16 2.45
CA GLY A 316 9.43 17.82 1.98
C GLY A 316 10.04 16.60 2.68
N ALA A 317 9.22 15.76 3.34
CA ALA A 317 9.69 14.53 3.98
C ALA A 317 10.09 13.48 2.95
N GLY A 318 11.21 12.80 3.18
CA GLY A 318 11.72 11.74 2.29
C GLY A 318 11.24 10.32 2.65
N LEU A 319 10.61 10.13 3.82
CA LEU A 319 10.15 8.85 4.34
C LEU A 319 8.73 8.99 4.88
N GLY A 320 7.87 8.06 4.53
CA GLY A 320 6.52 7.99 5.07
C GLY A 320 5.90 6.61 4.89
N GLY A 321 4.78 6.35 5.56
CA GLY A 321 4.09 5.08 5.40
C GLY A 321 3.06 4.79 6.49
N GLU A 322 2.62 3.54 6.52
CA GLU A 322 1.55 3.06 7.38
C GLU A 322 1.95 1.75 8.08
N LYS A 323 1.30 1.47 9.20
CA LYS A 323 1.42 0.21 9.95
C LYS A 323 1.20 -1.03 9.07
N SER A 324 0.39 -0.90 8.03
CA SER A 324 0.11 -1.97 7.05
C SER A 324 1.33 -2.43 6.24
N GLY A 325 2.47 -1.74 6.36
CA GLY A 325 3.69 -2.03 5.61
C GLY A 325 3.82 -1.26 4.30
N HIS A 326 2.90 -0.37 3.97
CA HIS A 326 3.04 0.55 2.85
C HIS A 326 4.05 1.63 3.22
N VAL A 327 5.27 1.53 2.69
CA VAL A 327 6.40 2.41 3.00
C VAL A 327 6.86 3.11 1.72
N ILE A 328 6.88 4.44 1.74
CA ILE A 328 7.31 5.30 0.65
C ILE A 328 8.68 5.90 1.00
N ILE A 329 9.64 5.71 0.11
CA ILE A 329 10.99 6.27 0.21
C ILE A 329 11.21 7.11 -1.05
N LEU A 330 10.92 8.43 -0.98
CA LEU A 330 10.81 9.30 -2.15
C LEU A 330 12.07 9.38 -3.02
N GLU A 331 13.25 9.11 -2.49
CA GLU A 331 14.48 9.06 -3.29
C GLU A 331 14.50 7.90 -4.28
N HIS A 332 13.65 6.87 -4.07
CA HIS A 332 13.61 5.65 -4.89
C HIS A 332 12.28 5.41 -5.57
N THR A 333 11.19 5.85 -4.96
CA THR A 333 9.84 5.57 -5.43
C THR A 333 8.84 6.58 -4.89
N SER A 334 7.81 6.89 -5.68
CA SER A 334 6.68 7.74 -5.30
C SER A 334 5.46 6.94 -4.83
N SER A 335 5.60 5.63 -4.70
CA SER A 335 4.59 4.69 -4.22
C SER A 335 5.20 3.82 -3.13
N GLY A 336 4.41 3.13 -2.32
CA GLY A 336 4.92 2.04 -1.51
C GLY A 336 5.58 0.98 -2.39
N ASP A 337 6.72 0.47 -1.93
CA ASP A 337 7.49 -0.56 -2.63
C ASP A 337 8.10 -1.53 -1.62
N GLY A 338 7.52 -2.72 -1.52
CA GLY A 338 7.97 -3.73 -0.59
C GLY A 338 9.39 -4.21 -0.86
N ILE A 339 9.81 -4.27 -2.14
CA ILE A 339 11.16 -4.69 -2.52
C ILE A 339 12.19 -3.63 -2.12
N VAL A 340 11.91 -2.36 -2.35
CA VAL A 340 12.77 -1.25 -1.89
C VAL A 340 12.83 -1.22 -0.37
N THR A 341 11.70 -1.43 0.30
CA THR A 341 11.66 -1.48 1.78
C THR A 341 12.53 -2.63 2.31
N ALA A 342 12.48 -3.82 1.69
CA ALA A 342 13.35 -4.93 2.03
C ALA A 342 14.83 -4.57 1.88
N LEU A 343 15.23 -3.98 0.74
CA LEU A 343 16.59 -3.53 0.49
C LEU A 343 17.07 -2.53 1.54
N GLU A 344 16.24 -1.55 1.92
CA GLU A 344 16.61 -0.56 2.93
C GLU A 344 16.77 -1.20 4.33
N ILE A 345 15.91 -2.14 4.72
CA ILE A 345 16.07 -2.89 5.98
C ILE A 345 17.40 -3.68 5.96
N MET A 346 17.68 -4.42 4.88
CA MET A 346 18.93 -5.16 4.73
C MET A 346 20.15 -4.24 4.79
N ALA A 347 20.07 -3.06 4.17
CA ALA A 347 21.13 -2.06 4.23
C ALA A 347 21.34 -1.53 5.65
N VAL A 348 20.28 -1.28 6.43
CA VAL A 348 20.38 -0.86 7.83
C VAL A 348 20.99 -1.97 8.68
N MET A 349 20.50 -3.22 8.58
CA MET A 349 21.05 -4.37 9.32
C MET A 349 22.55 -4.55 9.05
N THR A 350 22.93 -4.50 7.77
CA THR A 350 24.33 -4.67 7.35
C THR A 350 25.22 -3.54 7.88
N ARG A 351 24.78 -2.30 7.74
CA ARG A 351 25.52 -1.10 8.18
C ARG A 351 25.72 -1.05 9.69
N ALA A 352 24.66 -1.38 10.43
CA ALA A 352 24.66 -1.38 11.88
C ALA A 352 25.34 -2.62 12.49
N GLY A 353 25.49 -3.70 11.71
CA GLY A 353 25.96 -5.01 12.22
C GLY A 353 25.01 -5.58 13.29
N ARG A 354 23.71 -5.33 13.19
CA ARG A 354 22.69 -5.69 14.17
C ARG A 354 21.56 -6.48 13.52
N SER A 355 20.97 -7.39 14.30
CA SER A 355 19.77 -8.11 13.89
C SER A 355 18.55 -7.17 13.75
N LEU A 356 17.53 -7.61 12.97
CA LEU A 356 16.26 -6.88 12.89
C LEU A 356 15.58 -6.79 14.27
N ALA A 357 15.66 -7.84 15.09
CA ALA A 357 15.14 -7.84 16.46
C ALA A 357 15.76 -6.71 17.31
N ASP A 358 17.09 -6.55 17.28
CA ASP A 358 17.78 -5.50 18.03
C ASP A 358 17.43 -4.09 17.52
N LEU A 359 17.25 -3.94 16.23
CA LEU A 359 16.85 -2.66 15.62
C LEU A 359 15.41 -2.31 15.96
N ALA A 360 14.49 -3.26 15.87
CA ALA A 360 13.08 -3.07 16.20
C ALA A 360 12.86 -2.83 17.70
N ALA A 361 13.66 -3.44 18.57
CA ALA A 361 13.62 -3.19 20.03
C ALA A 361 13.93 -1.74 20.40
N ALA A 362 14.61 -0.98 19.53
CA ALA A 362 14.82 0.46 19.72
C ALA A 362 13.56 1.30 19.45
N VAL A 363 12.49 0.69 18.92
CA VAL A 363 11.22 1.32 18.58
C VAL A 363 10.09 0.64 19.38
N PRO A 364 10.00 0.89 20.71
CA PRO A 364 9.02 0.20 21.54
C PRO A 364 7.60 0.65 21.20
N MET A 365 6.77 -0.32 20.77
CA MET A 365 5.37 -0.08 20.42
C MET A 365 4.48 -0.13 21.66
N LEU A 366 3.52 0.79 21.73
CA LEU A 366 2.48 0.76 22.75
C LEU A 366 1.43 -0.32 22.39
N PRO A 367 0.87 -1.02 23.39
CA PRO A 367 -0.34 -1.79 23.20
C PRO A 367 -1.42 -0.98 22.49
N GLN A 368 -1.99 -1.54 21.42
CA GLN A 368 -3.02 -0.89 20.60
C GLN A 368 -4.09 -1.91 20.24
N GLN A 369 -5.35 -1.58 20.49
CA GLN A 369 -6.50 -2.40 20.12
C GLN A 369 -7.42 -1.65 19.16
N GLN A 370 -7.92 -2.37 18.17
CA GLN A 370 -8.89 -1.85 17.22
C GLN A 370 -10.15 -2.71 17.23
N ARG A 371 -11.31 -2.06 17.08
CA ARG A 371 -12.61 -2.72 16.92
C ARG A 371 -13.32 -2.10 15.71
N ALA A 372 -13.91 -2.94 14.87
CA ALA A 372 -14.79 -2.55 13.77
C ALA A 372 -16.22 -2.91 14.17
N ILE A 373 -17.09 -1.94 14.27
CA ILE A 373 -18.45 -2.09 14.78
C ILE A 373 -19.43 -1.77 13.65
N PRO A 374 -20.31 -2.69 13.23
CA PRO A 374 -21.39 -2.37 12.31
C PRO A 374 -22.18 -1.17 12.83
N ALA A 375 -22.44 -0.17 11.97
CA ALA A 375 -23.12 1.05 12.36
C ALA A 375 -23.89 1.62 11.17
N ARG A 376 -25.23 1.57 11.24
CA ARG A 376 -26.13 2.12 10.21
C ARG A 376 -26.04 3.64 10.14
N HIS A 377 -25.84 4.28 11.30
CA HIS A 377 -25.79 5.72 11.48
C HIS A 377 -24.38 6.22 11.80
N ARG A 378 -23.36 5.59 11.18
CA ARG A 378 -21.93 5.86 11.46
C ARG A 378 -21.54 7.33 11.41
N ASP A 379 -22.18 8.13 10.56
CA ASP A 379 -21.86 9.55 10.40
C ASP A 379 -22.40 10.45 11.54
N GLN A 380 -23.23 9.88 12.44
CA GLN A 380 -23.80 10.61 13.58
C GLN A 380 -22.97 10.49 14.87
N TRP A 381 -21.86 9.73 14.86
CA TRP A 381 -21.06 9.45 16.05
C TRP A 381 -20.53 10.72 16.75
N GLU A 382 -20.09 11.71 15.98
CA GLU A 382 -19.59 12.99 16.52
C GLU A 382 -20.69 13.81 17.22
N GLY A 383 -21.93 13.66 16.78
CA GLY A 383 -23.10 14.33 17.37
C GLY A 383 -23.62 13.66 18.65
N ASP A 384 -23.28 12.39 18.90
CA ASP A 384 -23.80 11.66 20.07
C ASP A 384 -23.10 12.05 21.36
N PRO A 385 -23.81 12.64 22.36
CA PRO A 385 -23.21 13.10 23.61
C PRO A 385 -22.66 11.94 24.47
N ALA A 386 -23.26 10.74 24.38
CA ALA A 386 -22.86 9.59 25.17
C ALA A 386 -21.53 9.04 24.66
N ILE A 387 -21.35 8.92 23.34
CA ILE A 387 -20.11 8.49 22.71
C ILE A 387 -18.99 9.49 23.04
N ARG A 388 -19.21 10.79 22.88
CA ARG A 388 -18.21 11.81 23.23
C ARG A 388 -17.81 11.78 24.69
N LYS A 389 -18.78 11.59 25.60
CA LYS A 389 -18.50 11.47 27.04
C LYS A 389 -17.68 10.22 27.34
N ALA A 390 -17.97 9.09 26.69
CA ALA A 390 -17.22 7.85 26.87
C ALA A 390 -15.78 7.97 26.33
N ILE A 391 -15.58 8.62 25.17
CA ILE A 391 -14.24 8.91 24.64
C ILE A 391 -13.45 9.74 25.62
N ALA A 392 -14.00 10.85 26.11
CA ALA A 392 -13.32 11.72 27.08
C ALA A 392 -12.99 10.99 28.41
N ALA A 393 -13.88 10.10 28.87
CA ALA A 393 -13.62 9.29 30.06
C ALA A 393 -12.50 8.26 29.81
N ALA A 394 -12.45 7.63 28.65
CA ALA A 394 -11.38 6.72 28.27
C ALA A 394 -10.03 7.44 28.14
N GLU A 395 -9.99 8.60 27.52
CA GLU A 395 -8.79 9.43 27.43
C GLU A 395 -8.29 9.88 28.82
N ALA A 396 -9.20 10.22 29.72
CA ALA A 396 -8.85 10.57 31.10
C ALA A 396 -8.23 9.39 31.87
N ARG A 397 -8.71 8.15 31.65
CA ARG A 397 -8.13 6.91 32.21
C ARG A 397 -6.76 6.57 31.63
N LEU A 398 -6.54 6.81 30.32
CA LEU A 398 -5.27 6.59 29.64
C LEU A 398 -4.20 7.65 29.99
N GLY A 399 -4.65 8.85 30.38
CA GLY A 399 -3.76 9.98 30.64
C GLY A 399 -3.02 10.45 29.38
N SER A 400 -1.93 11.19 29.57
CA SER A 400 -1.13 11.73 28.45
C SER A 400 -0.31 10.67 27.68
N ALA A 401 -0.29 9.43 28.16
CA ALA A 401 0.49 8.35 27.56
C ALA A 401 -0.30 7.51 26.56
N GLY A 402 -1.63 7.67 26.49
CA GLY A 402 -2.48 6.95 25.57
C GLY A 402 -3.40 7.88 24.79
N ARG A 403 -4.20 7.29 23.89
CA ARG A 403 -5.16 8.01 23.04
C ARG A 403 -6.31 7.12 22.57
N VAL A 404 -7.40 7.75 22.20
CA VAL A 404 -8.56 7.12 21.57
C VAL A 404 -8.77 7.74 20.19
N LEU A 405 -9.10 6.92 19.20
CA LEU A 405 -9.51 7.36 17.87
C LEU A 405 -10.78 6.64 17.47
N VAL A 406 -11.83 7.40 17.18
CA VAL A 406 -13.10 6.90 16.65
C VAL A 406 -13.31 7.52 15.26
N ARG A 407 -13.63 6.69 14.27
CA ARG A 407 -13.86 7.18 12.91
C ARG A 407 -14.79 6.26 12.11
N PRO A 408 -15.58 6.78 11.18
CA PRO A 408 -16.29 5.95 10.22
C PRO A 408 -15.30 5.27 9.24
N SER A 409 -15.66 4.09 8.75
CA SER A 409 -14.96 3.48 7.62
C SER A 409 -15.40 4.17 6.32
N GLY A 410 -14.46 4.47 5.44
CA GLY A 410 -14.77 5.04 4.12
C GLY A 410 -15.49 4.06 3.20
N THR A 411 -15.21 2.75 3.34
CA THR A 411 -15.63 1.70 2.40
C THR A 411 -16.69 0.75 2.95
N GLU A 412 -16.79 0.60 4.27
CA GLU A 412 -17.67 -0.37 4.92
C GLU A 412 -18.68 0.35 5.82
N PRO A 413 -19.88 -0.23 6.06
CA PRO A 413 -20.87 0.34 6.97
C PRO A 413 -20.51 0.07 8.45
N VAL A 414 -19.27 0.41 8.83
CA VAL A 414 -18.75 0.24 10.18
C VAL A 414 -18.14 1.54 10.72
N ILE A 415 -18.12 1.69 12.03
CA ILE A 415 -17.29 2.63 12.74
C ILE A 415 -16.10 1.89 13.34
N ARG A 416 -14.94 2.52 13.32
CA ARG A 416 -13.70 1.95 13.85
C ARG A 416 -13.30 2.70 15.10
N VAL A 417 -13.10 1.95 16.18
CA VAL A 417 -12.59 2.44 17.46
C VAL A 417 -11.18 1.91 17.63
N MET A 418 -10.21 2.78 17.89
CA MET A 418 -8.84 2.43 18.25
C MET A 418 -8.53 3.03 19.62
N VAL A 419 -7.96 2.21 20.49
CA VAL A 419 -7.43 2.62 21.81
C VAL A 419 -5.97 2.20 21.88
N GLU A 420 -5.13 3.09 22.39
CA GLU A 420 -3.70 2.88 22.53
C GLU A 420 -3.21 3.43 23.87
N GLY A 421 -2.32 2.72 24.52
CA GLY A 421 -1.74 3.15 25.81
C GLY A 421 -0.71 2.16 26.35
N PRO A 422 0.00 2.50 27.45
CA PRO A 422 1.06 1.66 28.00
C PRO A 422 0.57 0.38 28.72
N ASP A 423 -0.68 0.36 29.15
CA ASP A 423 -1.32 -0.78 29.85
C ASP A 423 -2.23 -1.52 28.89
N GLY A 424 -1.82 -2.73 28.47
CA GLY A 424 -2.53 -3.54 27.48
C GLY A 424 -3.91 -4.01 27.95
N ASP A 425 -4.08 -4.30 29.24
CA ASP A 425 -5.37 -4.75 29.80
C ASP A 425 -6.36 -3.59 29.82
N LEU A 426 -5.93 -2.40 30.27
CA LEU A 426 -6.73 -1.19 30.22
C LEU A 426 -7.12 -0.80 28.76
N VAL A 427 -6.19 -0.94 27.82
CA VAL A 427 -6.43 -0.66 26.39
C VAL A 427 -7.49 -1.59 25.84
N ALA A 428 -7.44 -2.89 26.17
CA ALA A 428 -8.43 -3.87 25.73
C ALA A 428 -9.81 -3.58 26.34
N GLU A 429 -9.89 -3.33 27.66
CA GLU A 429 -11.12 -2.97 28.37
C GLU A 429 -11.80 -1.75 27.72
N LEU A 430 -11.06 -0.67 27.55
CA LEU A 430 -11.60 0.58 26.98
C LEU A 430 -12.03 0.42 25.52
N ALA A 431 -11.31 -0.37 24.74
CA ALA A 431 -11.69 -0.67 23.36
C ALA A 431 -13.02 -1.41 23.31
N ASP A 432 -13.25 -2.39 24.20
CA ASP A 432 -14.47 -3.16 24.28
C ASP A 432 -15.65 -2.33 24.82
N GLU A 433 -15.43 -1.50 25.85
CA GLU A 433 -16.44 -0.57 26.37
C GLU A 433 -16.93 0.42 25.30
N LEU A 434 -16.00 1.05 24.59
CA LEU A 434 -16.32 2.00 23.53
C LEU A 434 -16.99 1.32 22.34
N ALA A 435 -16.57 0.10 21.99
CA ALA A 435 -17.18 -0.68 20.91
C ALA A 435 -18.63 -1.03 21.25
N ALA A 436 -18.89 -1.52 22.46
CA ALA A 436 -20.26 -1.89 22.90
C ALA A 436 -21.18 -0.68 22.86
N LEU A 437 -20.77 0.45 23.48
CA LEU A 437 -21.56 1.68 23.49
C LEU A 437 -21.83 2.22 22.07
N THR A 438 -20.79 2.24 21.23
CA THR A 438 -20.90 2.73 19.85
C THR A 438 -21.87 1.86 19.04
N GLY A 439 -21.80 0.53 19.19
CA GLY A 439 -22.72 -0.40 18.55
C GLY A 439 -24.17 -0.22 19.01
N GLU A 440 -24.42 0.02 20.31
CA GLU A 440 -25.74 0.29 20.85
C GLU A 440 -26.34 1.60 20.30
N ARG A 441 -25.49 2.63 20.17
CA ARG A 441 -25.96 4.00 19.82
C ARG A 441 -26.13 4.24 18.33
N LEU A 442 -25.42 3.51 17.46
CA LEU A 442 -25.34 3.80 16.03
C LEU A 442 -25.97 2.71 15.12
N ASN A 443 -26.59 1.68 15.70
CA ASN A 443 -27.34 0.65 14.96
C ASN A 443 -28.88 0.93 14.89
#